data_2d1512acd05199dbc7c82d8d73dd7814
#
_entry.id   2d1512acd05199dbc7c82d8d73dd7814
#
_cell.length_a   1.000
_cell.length_b   1.000
_cell.length_c   1.000
_cell.angle_alpha   90.00
_cell.angle_beta   90.00
_cell.angle_gamma   90.00
#
_symmetry.space_group_name_H-M   'P 1'
#
loop_
_entity.id
_entity.type
_entity.pdbx_description
1 polymer ?
#
loop_
_entity_poly.entity_id
_entity_poly.type
_entity_poly.pdbx_seq_one_letter_code
_entity_poly.pdbx_strand_id
1 'polypeptide(L)'
;VEQMTRMNGKVVFITGAGGGQGTAEAELFAREGASLVLSDVDASRVAGIAAKVEKAGAGAIWCKQDVTIEADWVSAVERARQTFGALHVLVNNAGTISRQGIANTELANWNRTIDVNLTGAMLGMKHCAPAMRDAGGGAIINVSSTAGLGAHYDAAYTASKWGLRGLTKSASVEFVEWNIRVNSIHPGQIVDTSFYREGSPGHAESGRLSVPMQRQGTPLECAQLVLFLASDEASYITGAEIAIDGGYSAAGGLWLRNRLRDTLAASSPHS
;
A
#
# COMPACT_ATOMS: atom_id res chain seq x y z
N VAL A 1 -24.90 6.85 21.28
CA VAL A 1 -24.18 5.60 20.97
C VAL A 1 -22.78 6.04 20.63
N GLU A 2 -21.81 5.80 21.52
CA GLU A 2 -20.40 6.03 21.27
C GLU A 2 -20.02 5.15 20.08
N GLN A 3 -19.59 5.76 19.00
CA GLN A 3 -19.15 5.04 17.81
C GLN A 3 -17.87 4.31 18.18
N MET A 4 -17.95 3.00 18.44
CA MET A 4 -16.76 2.19 18.71
C MET A 4 -15.84 2.30 17.50
N THR A 5 -14.67 2.89 17.71
CA THR A 5 -13.63 3.03 16.69
C THR A 5 -12.97 1.67 16.46
N ARG A 6 -12.78 1.30 15.18
CA ARG A 6 -12.30 -0.04 14.76
C ARG A 6 -10.89 -0.38 15.21
N MET A 7 -10.10 0.65 15.56
CA MET A 7 -8.67 0.50 15.89
C MET A 7 -8.32 0.99 17.30
N ASN A 8 -9.33 1.13 18.16
CA ASN A 8 -9.09 1.57 19.54
C ASN A 8 -8.10 0.64 20.27
N GLY A 9 -7.06 1.23 20.87
CA GLY A 9 -6.01 0.50 21.57
C GLY A 9 -5.02 -0.27 20.65
N LYS A 10 -5.15 -0.18 19.34
CA LYS A 10 -4.21 -0.80 18.40
C LYS A 10 -3.07 0.15 18.05
N VAL A 11 -1.87 -0.39 17.90
CA VAL A 11 -0.67 0.30 17.43
C VAL A 11 -0.41 -0.10 15.98
N VAL A 12 -0.33 0.88 15.09
CA VAL A 12 -0.22 0.69 13.64
C VAL A 12 1.07 1.32 13.13
N PHE A 13 1.90 0.54 12.45
CA PHE A 13 3.10 1.01 11.78
C PHE A 13 2.83 1.18 10.28
N ILE A 14 3.05 2.38 9.75
CA ILE A 14 2.85 2.72 8.34
C ILE A 14 4.17 3.22 7.75
N THR A 15 4.68 2.54 6.71
CA THR A 15 5.85 2.98 5.96
C THR A 15 5.46 3.86 4.77
N GLY A 16 6.32 4.80 4.37
CA GLY A 16 5.98 5.75 3.30
C GLY A 16 4.83 6.68 3.68
N ALA A 17 4.69 6.99 4.97
CA ALA A 17 3.58 7.77 5.52
C ALA A 17 3.53 9.22 5.04
N GLY A 18 4.64 9.76 4.54
CA GLY A 18 4.71 11.09 3.92
C GLY A 18 4.16 11.15 2.49
N GLY A 19 3.86 10.00 1.86
CA GLY A 19 3.23 9.91 0.54
C GLY A 19 1.71 10.07 0.59
N GLY A 20 1.07 10.29 -0.58
CA GLY A 20 -0.38 10.56 -0.63
C GLY A 20 -1.24 9.44 -0.03
N GLN A 21 -0.94 8.18 -0.34
CA GLN A 21 -1.69 7.04 0.20
C GLN A 21 -1.37 6.84 1.69
N GLY A 22 -0.09 6.83 2.09
CA GLY A 22 0.31 6.68 3.48
C GLY A 22 -0.22 7.79 4.39
N THR A 23 -0.32 9.02 3.88
CA THR A 23 -0.97 10.13 4.59
C THR A 23 -2.45 9.86 4.84
N ALA A 24 -3.19 9.39 3.82
CA ALA A 24 -4.61 9.07 3.97
C ALA A 24 -4.82 7.89 4.94
N GLU A 25 -3.93 6.90 4.92
CA GLU A 25 -3.92 5.79 5.88
C GLU A 25 -3.70 6.31 7.30
N ALA A 26 -2.67 7.13 7.53
CA ALA A 26 -2.37 7.69 8.85
C ALA A 26 -3.55 8.48 9.42
N GLU A 27 -4.15 9.36 8.61
CA GLU A 27 -5.30 10.16 9.02
C GLU A 27 -6.55 9.31 9.32
N LEU A 28 -6.80 8.27 8.53
CA LEU A 28 -7.94 7.38 8.74
C LEU A 28 -7.75 6.53 10.00
N PHE A 29 -6.59 5.89 10.17
CA PHE A 29 -6.29 5.09 11.35
C PHE A 29 -6.31 5.91 12.64
N ALA A 30 -5.83 7.16 12.61
CA ALA A 30 -5.94 8.10 13.73
C ALA A 30 -7.40 8.35 14.12
N ARG A 31 -8.26 8.62 13.15
CA ARG A 31 -9.72 8.82 13.39
C ARG A 31 -10.41 7.58 13.95
N GLU A 32 -9.89 6.41 13.63
CA GLU A 32 -10.40 5.12 14.13
C GLU A 32 -9.77 4.70 15.47
N GLY A 33 -9.02 5.59 16.12
CA GLY A 33 -8.51 5.40 17.49
C GLY A 33 -7.17 4.66 17.60
N ALA A 34 -6.43 4.50 16.50
CA ALA A 34 -5.09 3.91 16.54
C ALA A 34 -4.04 4.85 17.13
N SER A 35 -3.03 4.26 17.79
CA SER A 35 -1.72 4.89 17.97
C SER A 35 -0.83 4.58 16.77
N LEU A 36 -0.04 5.55 16.30
CA LEU A 36 0.65 5.47 15.03
C LEU A 36 2.17 5.52 15.16
N VAL A 37 2.83 4.63 14.42
CA VAL A 37 4.27 4.69 14.12
C VAL A 37 4.38 5.01 12.64
N LEU A 38 4.82 6.21 12.31
CA LEU A 38 4.89 6.71 10.94
C LEU A 38 6.34 6.79 10.49
N SER A 39 6.65 6.23 9.33
CA SER A 39 8.00 6.32 8.79
C SER A 39 8.02 6.75 7.32
N ASP A 40 9.07 7.47 6.96
CA ASP A 40 9.36 7.87 5.59
C ASP A 40 10.85 8.17 5.45
N VAL A 41 11.39 8.08 4.24
CA VAL A 41 12.73 8.53 3.91
C VAL A 41 12.85 10.06 4.01
N ASP A 42 11.74 10.77 3.77
CA ASP A 42 11.63 12.21 3.95
C ASP A 42 11.14 12.55 5.37
N ALA A 43 12.09 12.88 6.24
CA ALA A 43 11.82 13.21 7.63
C ALA A 43 10.86 14.39 7.80
N SER A 44 10.92 15.39 6.92
CA SER A 44 10.09 16.59 7.03
C SER A 44 8.62 16.29 6.74
N ARG A 45 8.35 15.48 5.73
CA ARG A 45 7.00 15.05 5.38
C ARG A 45 6.36 14.24 6.49
N VAL A 46 7.06 13.20 6.96
CA VAL A 46 6.50 12.31 7.98
C VAL A 46 6.29 13.03 9.32
N ALA A 47 7.19 13.94 9.69
CA ALA A 47 7.01 14.79 10.89
C ALA A 47 5.76 15.67 10.79
N GLY A 48 5.49 16.23 9.61
CA GLY A 48 4.28 17.02 9.35
C GLY A 48 2.99 16.22 9.50
N ILE A 49 2.99 14.96 9.03
CA ILE A 49 1.84 14.06 9.18
C ILE A 49 1.65 13.66 10.64
N ALA A 50 2.73 13.31 11.35
CA ALA A 50 2.65 13.00 12.78
C ALA A 50 2.03 14.16 13.58
N ALA A 51 2.54 15.38 13.39
CA ALA A 51 1.98 16.55 14.04
C ALA A 51 0.49 16.80 13.71
N LYS A 52 0.07 16.50 12.47
CA LYS A 52 -1.34 16.62 12.05
C LYS A 52 -2.25 15.63 12.79
N VAL A 53 -1.85 14.37 12.91
CA VAL A 53 -2.65 13.34 13.60
C VAL A 53 -2.62 13.51 15.11
N GLU A 54 -1.51 13.96 15.69
CA GLU A 54 -1.41 14.33 17.12
C GLU A 54 -2.36 15.49 17.46
N LYS A 55 -2.41 16.51 16.60
CA LYS A 55 -3.36 17.63 16.77
C LYS A 55 -4.82 17.17 16.71
N ALA A 56 -5.10 16.06 16.02
CA ALA A 56 -6.42 15.44 15.96
C ALA A 56 -6.69 14.50 17.17
N GLY A 57 -5.75 14.36 18.10
CA GLY A 57 -5.91 13.61 19.35
C GLY A 57 -5.36 12.18 19.33
N ALA A 58 -4.72 11.73 18.24
CA ALA A 58 -4.12 10.41 18.17
C ALA A 58 -2.71 10.42 18.78
N GLY A 59 -2.30 9.33 19.44
CA GLY A 59 -0.90 9.10 19.77
C GLY A 59 -0.09 8.83 18.51
N ALA A 60 1.00 9.56 18.28
CA ALA A 60 1.85 9.29 17.13
C ALA A 60 3.34 9.46 17.47
N ILE A 61 4.17 8.63 16.86
CA ILE A 61 5.61 8.84 16.73
C ILE A 61 6.00 8.74 15.27
N TRP A 62 7.07 9.42 14.91
CA TRP A 62 7.61 9.32 13.54
C TRP A 62 9.10 9.02 13.55
N CYS A 63 9.59 8.40 12.49
CA CYS A 63 11.02 8.20 12.26
C CYS A 63 11.37 8.42 10.79
N LYS A 64 12.56 8.98 10.56
CA LYS A 64 13.20 8.88 9.25
C LYS A 64 13.66 7.44 9.09
N GLN A 65 13.22 6.77 8.04
CA GLN A 65 13.56 5.38 7.77
C GLN A 65 13.73 5.14 6.27
N ASP A 66 14.82 4.54 5.90
CA ASP A 66 14.96 3.87 4.60
C ASP A 66 14.61 2.39 4.80
N VAL A 67 13.52 1.94 4.20
CA VAL A 67 13.01 0.55 4.35
C VAL A 67 14.01 -0.50 3.84
N THR A 68 15.03 -0.10 3.07
CA THR A 68 16.08 -0.97 2.58
C THR A 68 17.20 -1.22 3.59
N ILE A 69 17.22 -0.44 4.68
CA ILE A 69 18.25 -0.51 5.73
C ILE A 69 17.68 -1.27 6.93
N GLU A 70 18.21 -2.46 7.18
CA GLU A 70 17.71 -3.33 8.25
C GLU A 70 17.82 -2.70 9.65
N ALA A 71 18.90 -1.95 9.94
CA ALA A 71 19.09 -1.26 11.21
C ALA A 71 18.01 -0.20 11.50
N ASP A 72 17.45 0.43 10.46
CA ASP A 72 16.36 1.39 10.62
C ASP A 72 15.10 0.69 11.12
N TRP A 73 14.82 -0.53 10.64
CA TRP A 73 13.70 -1.36 11.12
C TRP A 73 13.85 -1.74 12.59
N VAL A 74 15.04 -2.20 12.99
CA VAL A 74 15.33 -2.54 14.39
C VAL A 74 15.05 -1.33 15.30
N SER A 75 15.58 -0.16 14.92
CA SER A 75 15.40 1.08 15.69
C SER A 75 13.93 1.52 15.75
N ALA A 76 13.20 1.43 14.64
CA ALA A 76 11.81 1.87 14.56
C ALA A 76 10.87 0.96 15.37
N VAL A 77 11.05 -0.37 15.31
CA VAL A 77 10.26 -1.33 16.08
C VAL A 77 10.54 -1.20 17.58
N GLU A 78 11.80 -1.04 17.97
CA GLU A 78 12.17 -0.84 19.37
C GLU A 78 11.53 0.45 19.92
N ARG A 79 11.57 1.54 19.16
CA ARG A 79 10.92 2.79 19.54
C ARG A 79 9.41 2.67 19.66
N ALA A 80 8.76 1.88 18.78
CA ALA A 80 7.33 1.57 18.87
C ALA A 80 7.00 0.85 20.18
N ARG A 81 7.79 -0.19 20.53
CA ARG A 81 7.62 -0.94 21.77
C ARG A 81 7.84 -0.10 23.02
N GLN A 82 8.86 0.75 23.02
CA GLN A 82 9.14 1.66 24.15
C GLN A 82 8.03 2.68 24.37
N THR A 83 7.44 3.19 23.29
CA THR A 83 6.43 4.26 23.38
C THR A 83 5.02 3.73 23.66
N PHE A 84 4.63 2.64 22.99
CA PHE A 84 3.25 2.15 23.01
C PHE A 84 3.10 0.76 23.65
N GLY A 85 4.20 0.08 23.97
CA GLY A 85 4.19 -1.25 24.61
C GLY A 85 3.86 -2.42 23.68
N ALA A 86 3.32 -2.16 22.48
CA ALA A 86 2.83 -3.19 21.57
C ALA A 86 2.95 -2.75 20.12
N LEU A 87 2.78 -3.72 19.18
CA LEU A 87 2.58 -3.48 17.76
C LEU A 87 1.51 -4.46 17.26
N HIS A 88 0.49 -3.99 16.56
CA HIS A 88 -0.64 -4.82 16.14
C HIS A 88 -0.81 -4.86 14.63
N VAL A 89 -0.42 -3.81 13.92
CA VAL A 89 -0.58 -3.71 12.46
C VAL A 89 0.68 -3.19 11.82
N LEU A 90 1.07 -3.80 10.70
CA LEU A 90 2.09 -3.28 9.78
C LEU A 90 1.45 -3.00 8.43
N VAL A 91 1.62 -1.78 7.91
CA VAL A 91 1.27 -1.40 6.54
C VAL A 91 2.57 -1.15 5.76
N ASN A 92 2.97 -2.10 4.93
CA ASN A 92 4.07 -1.96 3.99
C ASN A 92 3.59 -1.15 2.77
N ASN A 93 3.51 0.17 2.94
CA ASN A 93 3.05 1.10 1.90
C ASN A 93 4.21 1.78 1.15
N ALA A 94 5.40 1.86 1.71
CA ALA A 94 6.56 2.42 1.02
C ALA A 94 6.81 1.75 -0.34
N GLY A 95 7.05 2.56 -1.37
CA GLY A 95 7.28 2.05 -2.72
C GLY A 95 7.90 3.08 -3.65
N THR A 96 8.53 2.59 -4.71
CA THR A 96 9.14 3.39 -5.77
C THR A 96 8.93 2.75 -7.13
N ILE A 97 9.14 3.53 -8.19
CA ILE A 97 9.03 3.11 -9.59
C ILE A 97 10.16 3.75 -10.40
N SER A 98 10.79 3.00 -11.30
CA SER A 98 11.89 3.50 -12.14
C SER A 98 11.43 4.10 -13.47
N ARG A 99 10.24 3.73 -13.93
CA ARG A 99 9.65 4.12 -15.23
C ARG A 99 10.50 3.70 -16.43
N GLN A 100 11.23 2.61 -16.30
CA GLN A 100 12.12 2.05 -17.35
C GLN A 100 11.59 0.70 -17.84
N GLY A 101 11.54 0.54 -19.16
CA GLY A 101 11.29 -0.76 -19.79
C GLY A 101 12.53 -1.66 -19.77
N ILE A 102 12.39 -2.96 -20.03
CA ILE A 102 13.48 -3.96 -19.95
C ILE A 102 14.72 -3.52 -20.73
N ALA A 103 14.54 -3.04 -21.97
CA ALA A 103 15.65 -2.68 -22.83
C ALA A 103 16.51 -1.52 -22.32
N ASN A 104 15.92 -0.65 -21.47
CA ASN A 104 16.56 0.58 -20.99
C ASN A 104 16.71 0.59 -19.46
N THR A 105 16.46 -0.54 -18.80
CA THR A 105 16.56 -0.63 -17.34
C THR A 105 18.02 -0.61 -16.93
N GLU A 106 18.40 0.40 -16.16
CA GLU A 106 19.68 0.45 -15.47
C GLU A 106 19.65 -0.45 -14.24
N LEU A 107 20.71 -1.26 -14.03
CA LEU A 107 20.78 -2.21 -12.92
C LEU A 107 20.64 -1.53 -11.55
N ALA A 108 21.15 -0.32 -11.39
CA ALA A 108 20.98 0.46 -10.16
C ALA A 108 19.51 0.78 -9.87
N ASN A 109 18.74 1.19 -10.89
CA ASN A 109 17.31 1.48 -10.76
C ASN A 109 16.50 0.20 -10.54
N TRP A 110 16.87 -0.90 -11.20
CA TRP A 110 16.30 -2.22 -10.94
C TRP A 110 16.49 -2.61 -9.47
N ASN A 111 17.73 -2.62 -8.98
CA ASN A 111 18.05 -3.02 -7.61
C ASN A 111 17.29 -2.12 -6.62
N ARG A 112 17.34 -0.79 -6.78
CA ARG A 112 16.62 0.14 -5.91
C ARG A 112 15.11 -0.17 -5.85
N THR A 113 14.49 -0.47 -6.98
CA THR A 113 13.06 -0.77 -7.04
C THR A 113 12.73 -2.08 -6.33
N ILE A 114 13.54 -3.12 -6.54
CA ILE A 114 13.41 -4.40 -5.82
C ILE A 114 13.64 -4.20 -4.32
N ASP A 115 14.70 -3.49 -3.95
CA ASP A 115 15.06 -3.28 -2.54
C ASP A 115 13.97 -2.53 -1.79
N VAL A 116 13.43 -1.46 -2.35
CA VAL A 116 12.35 -0.70 -1.69
C VAL A 116 11.05 -1.51 -1.64
N ASN A 117 10.59 -2.04 -2.79
CA ASN A 117 9.23 -2.57 -2.91
C ASN A 117 9.08 -4.01 -2.37
N LEU A 118 10.14 -4.78 -2.37
CA LEU A 118 10.12 -6.20 -2.03
C LEU A 118 10.98 -6.52 -0.80
N THR A 119 12.28 -6.20 -0.86
CA THR A 119 13.20 -6.45 0.26
C THR A 119 12.77 -5.65 1.50
N GLY A 120 12.39 -4.37 1.32
CA GLY A 120 11.90 -3.52 2.41
C GLY A 120 10.66 -4.09 3.08
N ALA A 121 9.69 -4.59 2.30
CA ALA A 121 8.49 -5.23 2.86
C ALA A 121 8.84 -6.54 3.61
N MET A 122 9.78 -7.33 3.09
CA MET A 122 10.28 -8.53 3.78
C MET A 122 10.94 -8.17 5.11
N LEU A 123 11.80 -7.14 5.14
CA LEU A 123 12.42 -6.65 6.38
C LEU A 123 11.37 -6.14 7.37
N GLY A 124 10.34 -5.43 6.89
CA GLY A 124 9.21 -4.99 7.70
C GLY A 124 8.51 -6.16 8.39
N MET A 125 8.19 -7.21 7.64
CA MET A 125 7.58 -8.42 8.19
C MET A 125 8.51 -9.13 9.18
N LYS A 126 9.79 -9.29 8.83
CA LYS A 126 10.81 -9.91 9.68
C LYS A 126 10.91 -9.27 11.06
N HIS A 127 10.91 -7.94 11.12
CA HIS A 127 11.14 -7.21 12.37
C HIS A 127 9.85 -6.88 13.14
N CYS A 128 8.73 -6.68 12.45
CA CYS A 128 7.46 -6.36 13.11
C CYS A 128 6.71 -7.60 13.61
N ALA A 129 6.74 -8.73 12.88
CA ALA A 129 5.95 -9.89 13.22
C ALA A 129 6.26 -10.48 14.62
N PRO A 130 7.51 -10.55 15.11
CA PRO A 130 7.78 -10.96 16.48
C PRO A 130 7.13 -10.05 17.53
N ALA A 131 7.17 -8.72 17.33
CA ALA A 131 6.53 -7.77 18.23
C ALA A 131 4.99 -7.89 18.21
N MET A 132 4.44 -8.18 17.03
CA MET A 132 3.00 -8.44 16.88
C MET A 132 2.56 -9.74 17.53
N ARG A 133 3.35 -10.82 17.40
CA ARG A 133 3.13 -12.08 18.14
C ARG A 133 3.10 -11.83 19.66
N ASP A 134 4.07 -11.09 20.19
CA ASP A 134 4.16 -10.76 21.61
C ASP A 134 2.96 -9.93 22.11
N ALA A 135 2.32 -9.19 21.20
CA ALA A 135 1.08 -8.45 21.45
C ALA A 135 -0.22 -9.28 21.26
N GLY A 136 -0.09 -10.59 20.95
CA GLY A 136 -1.23 -11.50 20.76
C GLY A 136 -1.72 -11.64 19.33
N GLY A 137 -1.00 -11.10 18.36
CA GLY A 137 -1.33 -11.20 16.94
C GLY A 137 -1.66 -9.86 16.27
N GLY A 138 -2.24 -9.90 15.07
CA GLY A 138 -2.59 -8.71 14.35
C GLY A 138 -2.73 -8.87 12.83
N ALA A 139 -2.42 -7.83 12.06
CA ALA A 139 -2.55 -7.84 10.61
C ALA A 139 -1.37 -7.14 9.90
N ILE A 140 -0.91 -7.74 8.81
CA ILE A 140 0.07 -7.16 7.91
C ILE A 140 -0.60 -6.90 6.56
N ILE A 141 -0.53 -5.68 6.06
CA ILE A 141 -1.06 -5.29 4.77
C ILE A 141 0.09 -4.85 3.86
N ASN A 142 0.29 -5.58 2.77
CA ASN A 142 1.29 -5.26 1.75
C ASN A 142 0.62 -4.49 0.61
N VAL A 143 1.06 -3.26 0.38
CA VAL A 143 0.55 -2.43 -0.73
C VAL A 143 1.30 -2.81 -2.02
N SER A 144 0.64 -3.68 -2.81
CA SER A 144 1.12 -4.08 -4.13
C SER A 144 0.66 -3.07 -5.20
N SER A 145 0.12 -3.55 -6.31
CA SER A 145 -0.38 -2.76 -7.44
C SER A 145 -1.10 -3.69 -8.43
N THR A 146 -1.91 -3.15 -9.33
CA THR A 146 -2.34 -3.86 -10.54
C THR A 146 -1.17 -4.36 -11.39
N ALA A 147 0.01 -3.74 -11.27
CA ALA A 147 1.26 -4.25 -11.85
C ALA A 147 1.70 -5.61 -11.28
N GLY A 148 1.20 -6.00 -10.11
CA GLY A 148 1.36 -7.34 -9.55
C GLY A 148 0.32 -8.35 -10.05
N LEU A 149 -0.77 -7.92 -10.68
CA LEU A 149 -1.82 -8.78 -11.23
C LEU A 149 -1.70 -8.95 -12.76
N GLY A 150 -1.06 -8.00 -13.42
CA GLY A 150 -0.83 -8.00 -14.85
C GLY A 150 0.54 -7.40 -15.20
N ALA A 151 0.74 -7.03 -16.46
CA ALA A 151 1.95 -6.37 -16.90
C ALA A 151 1.88 -4.87 -16.64
N HIS A 152 3.00 -4.31 -16.25
CA HIS A 152 3.28 -2.90 -16.30
C HIS A 152 4.54 -2.68 -17.14
N TYR A 153 4.65 -1.55 -17.79
CA TYR A 153 5.75 -1.28 -18.69
C TYR A 153 7.11 -1.18 -17.95
N ASP A 154 7.11 -0.77 -16.67
CA ASP A 154 8.29 -0.79 -15.82
C ASP A 154 8.56 -2.24 -15.34
N ALA A 155 9.68 -2.79 -15.78
CA ALA A 155 10.04 -4.19 -15.53
C ALA A 155 10.35 -4.45 -14.05
N ALA A 156 11.13 -3.58 -13.41
CA ALA A 156 11.52 -3.72 -12.01
C ALA A 156 10.30 -3.58 -11.08
N TYR A 157 9.43 -2.62 -11.39
CA TYR A 157 8.18 -2.42 -10.67
C TYR A 157 7.27 -3.66 -10.77
N THR A 158 7.06 -4.16 -12.00
CA THR A 158 6.30 -5.39 -12.23
C THR A 158 6.87 -6.56 -11.42
N ALA A 159 8.16 -6.83 -11.57
CA ALA A 159 8.83 -7.94 -10.86
C ALA A 159 8.69 -7.80 -9.33
N SER A 160 8.89 -6.61 -8.79
CA SER A 160 8.76 -6.36 -7.34
C SER A 160 7.34 -6.60 -6.83
N LYS A 161 6.31 -6.14 -7.57
CA LYS A 161 4.91 -6.27 -7.16
C LYS A 161 4.35 -7.69 -7.34
N TRP A 162 4.87 -8.45 -8.32
CA TRP A 162 4.62 -9.90 -8.43
C TRP A 162 5.32 -10.66 -7.29
N GLY A 163 6.58 -10.33 -6.97
CA GLY A 163 7.30 -10.91 -5.84
C GLY A 163 6.59 -10.69 -4.51
N LEU A 164 6.04 -9.50 -4.31
CA LEU A 164 5.32 -9.13 -3.08
C LEU A 164 4.04 -9.97 -2.88
N ARG A 165 3.37 -10.40 -3.95
CA ARG A 165 2.25 -11.36 -3.88
C ARG A 165 2.71 -12.71 -3.31
N GLY A 166 3.78 -13.27 -3.88
CA GLY A 166 4.35 -14.53 -3.39
C GLY A 166 4.78 -14.43 -1.93
N LEU A 167 5.46 -13.33 -1.57
CA LEU A 167 5.89 -13.05 -0.21
C LEU A 167 4.70 -12.92 0.77
N THR A 168 3.59 -12.29 0.35
CA THR A 168 2.35 -12.22 1.13
C THR A 168 1.80 -13.61 1.45
N LYS A 169 1.76 -14.50 0.46
CA LYS A 169 1.29 -15.88 0.67
C LYS A 169 2.20 -16.69 1.60
N SER A 170 3.52 -16.58 1.41
CA SER A 170 4.50 -17.23 2.29
C SER A 170 4.33 -16.78 3.73
N ALA A 171 4.28 -15.47 3.96
CA ALA A 171 4.11 -14.90 5.30
C ALA A 171 2.75 -15.23 5.93
N SER A 172 1.68 -15.36 5.13
CA SER A 172 0.35 -15.74 5.64
C SER A 172 0.30 -17.16 6.21
N VAL A 173 1.13 -18.05 5.67
CA VAL A 173 1.27 -19.42 6.21
C VAL A 173 2.20 -19.45 7.40
N GLU A 174 3.33 -18.74 7.34
CA GLU A 174 4.31 -18.73 8.42
C GLU A 174 3.78 -18.11 9.70
N PHE A 175 3.02 -17.02 9.61
CA PHE A 175 2.62 -16.24 10.78
C PHE A 175 1.22 -16.58 11.31
N VAL A 176 0.51 -17.55 10.72
CA VAL A 176 -0.84 -17.93 11.17
C VAL A 176 -0.85 -18.44 12.59
N GLU A 177 0.18 -19.19 13.01
CA GLU A 177 0.31 -19.69 14.39
C GLU A 177 0.57 -18.57 15.41
N TRP A 178 0.99 -17.39 14.94
CA TRP A 178 1.16 -16.21 15.77
C TRP A 178 -0.10 -15.32 15.78
N ASN A 179 -1.22 -15.84 15.24
CA ASN A 179 -2.46 -15.08 15.09
C ASN A 179 -2.27 -13.79 14.28
N ILE A 180 -1.40 -13.81 13.25
CA ILE A 180 -1.14 -12.68 12.35
C ILE A 180 -1.68 -13.01 10.98
N ARG A 181 -2.58 -12.17 10.47
CA ARG A 181 -3.10 -12.23 9.10
C ARG A 181 -2.22 -11.41 8.17
N VAL A 182 -1.95 -11.91 6.97
CA VAL A 182 -1.14 -11.20 5.98
C VAL A 182 -1.88 -11.16 4.65
N ASN A 183 -2.19 -9.95 4.15
CA ASN A 183 -2.92 -9.75 2.92
C ASN A 183 -2.24 -8.68 2.05
N SER A 184 -2.53 -8.68 0.76
CA SER A 184 -2.10 -7.62 -0.16
C SER A 184 -3.29 -6.92 -0.80
N ILE A 185 -3.15 -5.61 -1.00
CA ILE A 185 -4.03 -4.82 -1.83
C ILE A 185 -3.33 -4.46 -3.14
N HIS A 186 -4.11 -4.32 -4.21
CA HIS A 186 -3.61 -4.03 -5.54
C HIS A 186 -4.30 -2.79 -6.11
N PRO A 187 -3.83 -1.59 -5.73
CA PRO A 187 -4.37 -0.34 -6.26
C PRO A 187 -4.18 -0.22 -7.77
N GLY A 188 -5.18 0.34 -8.45
CA GLY A 188 -5.07 0.84 -9.81
C GLY A 188 -4.42 2.22 -9.85
N GLN A 189 -4.90 3.09 -10.73
CA GLN A 189 -4.48 4.49 -10.75
C GLN A 189 -5.13 5.26 -9.59
N ILE A 190 -4.31 5.79 -8.70
CA ILE A 190 -4.75 6.56 -7.53
C ILE A 190 -4.27 8.00 -7.67
N VAL A 191 -5.21 8.96 -7.69
CA VAL A 191 -4.91 10.39 -7.75
C VAL A 191 -4.08 10.85 -6.53
N ASP A 192 -3.48 12.01 -6.61
CA ASP A 192 -2.76 12.69 -5.52
C ASP A 192 -1.56 11.92 -4.94
N THR A 193 -1.13 10.86 -5.60
CA THR A 193 0.13 10.16 -5.31
C THR A 193 1.28 10.72 -6.16
N SER A 194 2.54 10.55 -5.73
CA SER A 194 3.72 10.88 -6.54
C SER A 194 3.73 10.08 -7.85
N PHE A 195 3.34 8.81 -7.78
CA PHE A 195 3.21 7.93 -8.94
C PHE A 195 2.27 8.48 -10.02
N TYR A 196 1.17 9.11 -9.60
CA TYR A 196 0.21 9.72 -10.51
C TYR A 196 0.70 11.05 -11.08
N ARG A 197 1.23 11.95 -10.22
CA ARG A 197 1.68 13.28 -10.62
C ARG A 197 2.85 13.26 -11.60
N GLU A 198 3.72 12.26 -11.50
CA GLU A 198 4.88 12.06 -12.36
C GLU A 198 4.56 11.24 -13.62
N GLY A 199 3.29 10.95 -13.89
CA GLY A 199 2.82 10.26 -15.09
C GLY A 199 3.10 11.07 -16.36
N SER A 200 3.28 10.36 -17.49
CA SER A 200 3.44 10.99 -18.81
C SER A 200 2.18 11.75 -19.23
N PRO A 201 2.29 12.71 -20.18
CA PRO A 201 1.12 13.38 -20.75
C PRO A 201 0.07 12.37 -21.23
N GLY A 202 -1.21 12.59 -20.92
CA GLY A 202 -2.31 11.69 -21.26
C GLY A 202 -2.49 10.49 -20.32
N HIS A 203 -1.59 10.28 -19.36
CA HIS A 203 -1.67 9.15 -18.40
C HIS A 203 -3.01 9.11 -17.63
N ALA A 204 -3.47 10.26 -17.15
CA ALA A 204 -4.72 10.37 -16.42
C ALA A 204 -5.93 9.96 -17.28
N GLU A 205 -6.02 10.48 -18.47
CA GLU A 205 -7.16 10.25 -19.36
C GLU A 205 -7.15 8.82 -19.93
N SER A 206 -6.00 8.32 -20.38
CA SER A 206 -5.88 6.94 -20.85
C SER A 206 -6.22 5.92 -19.75
N GLY A 207 -5.82 6.21 -18.52
CA GLY A 207 -6.19 5.42 -17.35
C GLY A 207 -7.70 5.42 -17.11
N ARG A 208 -8.33 6.60 -17.12
CA ARG A 208 -9.79 6.72 -16.98
C ARG A 208 -10.55 5.92 -18.06
N LEU A 209 -10.08 5.97 -19.30
CA LEU A 209 -10.71 5.25 -20.40
C LEU A 209 -10.59 3.72 -20.28
N SER A 210 -9.53 3.21 -19.68
CA SER A 210 -9.28 1.76 -19.50
C SER A 210 -9.96 1.16 -18.27
N VAL A 211 -10.45 2.00 -17.36
CA VAL A 211 -11.10 1.56 -16.10
C VAL A 211 -12.61 1.47 -16.30
N PRO A 212 -13.26 0.31 -16.04
CA PRO A 212 -14.72 0.16 -16.15
C PRO A 212 -15.53 1.20 -15.36
N MET A 213 -15.08 1.60 -14.17
CA MET A 213 -15.72 2.66 -13.37
C MET A 213 -15.47 4.07 -13.91
N GLN A 214 -14.69 4.23 -14.98
CA GLN A 214 -14.40 5.48 -15.70
C GLN A 214 -13.85 6.64 -14.84
N ARG A 215 -13.19 6.30 -13.75
CA ARG A 215 -12.48 7.24 -12.88
C ARG A 215 -11.25 6.60 -12.25
N GLN A 216 -10.37 7.41 -11.75
CA GLN A 216 -9.30 6.96 -10.87
C GLN A 216 -9.85 6.75 -9.45
N GLY A 217 -9.12 5.96 -8.65
CA GLY A 217 -9.34 5.84 -7.22
C GLY A 217 -8.68 6.99 -6.45
N THR A 218 -9.05 7.12 -5.20
CA THR A 218 -8.51 8.10 -4.26
C THR A 218 -7.64 7.41 -3.20
N PRO A 219 -6.69 8.11 -2.57
CA PRO A 219 -5.94 7.59 -1.42
C PRO A 219 -6.84 7.12 -0.29
N LEU A 220 -7.97 7.80 -0.05
CA LEU A 220 -8.93 7.42 0.99
C LEU A 220 -9.62 6.08 0.70
N GLU A 221 -9.95 5.79 -0.56
CA GLU A 221 -10.53 4.48 -0.92
C GLU A 221 -9.54 3.34 -0.63
N CYS A 222 -8.25 3.53 -0.93
CA CYS A 222 -7.21 2.57 -0.56
C CYS A 222 -7.09 2.43 0.96
N ALA A 223 -7.05 3.55 1.69
CA ALA A 223 -6.97 3.55 3.15
C ALA A 223 -8.15 2.83 3.81
N GLN A 224 -9.35 2.95 3.27
CA GLN A 224 -10.54 2.23 3.76
C GLN A 224 -10.40 0.71 3.62
N LEU A 225 -9.85 0.23 2.50
CA LEU A 225 -9.58 -1.21 2.31
C LEU A 225 -8.46 -1.70 3.24
N VAL A 226 -7.39 -0.91 3.41
CA VAL A 226 -6.30 -1.21 4.34
C VAL A 226 -6.83 -1.30 5.77
N LEU A 227 -7.67 -0.36 6.20
CA LEU A 227 -8.29 -0.35 7.51
C LEU A 227 -9.21 -1.58 7.73
N PHE A 228 -10.03 -1.92 6.75
CA PHE A 228 -10.87 -3.13 6.81
C PHE A 228 -10.01 -4.38 7.02
N LEU A 229 -8.97 -4.56 6.22
CA LEU A 229 -8.07 -5.72 6.33
C LEU A 229 -7.26 -5.72 7.64
N ALA A 230 -6.99 -4.55 8.23
CA ALA A 230 -6.31 -4.43 9.50
C ALA A 230 -7.21 -4.72 10.71
N SER A 231 -8.51 -4.50 10.57
CA SER A 231 -9.51 -4.66 11.64
C SER A 231 -9.96 -6.11 11.85
N ASP A 232 -10.66 -6.35 12.96
CA ASP A 232 -11.24 -7.65 13.28
C ASP A 232 -12.39 -8.06 12.35
N GLU A 233 -12.94 -7.11 11.54
CA GLU A 233 -13.92 -7.39 10.49
C GLU A 233 -13.37 -8.34 9.42
N ALA A 234 -12.04 -8.37 9.22
CA ALA A 234 -11.35 -9.25 8.29
C ALA A 234 -10.74 -10.48 8.97
N SER A 235 -11.26 -10.92 10.12
CA SER A 235 -10.67 -11.97 10.98
C SER A 235 -10.49 -13.33 10.26
N TYR A 236 -11.22 -13.60 9.20
CA TYR A 236 -11.10 -14.85 8.41
C TYR A 236 -10.45 -14.65 7.04
N ILE A 237 -9.72 -13.52 6.85
CA ILE A 237 -9.05 -13.18 5.59
C ILE A 237 -7.54 -13.14 5.80
N THR A 238 -6.82 -14.12 5.25
CA THR A 238 -5.36 -14.15 5.17
C THR A 238 -4.89 -14.75 3.85
N GLY A 239 -3.73 -14.33 3.33
CA GLY A 239 -3.19 -14.73 2.04
C GLY A 239 -3.96 -14.18 0.83
N ALA A 240 -4.90 -13.26 1.05
CA ALA A 240 -5.72 -12.69 -0.02
C ALA A 240 -4.97 -11.61 -0.81
N GLU A 241 -5.40 -11.50 -2.08
CA GLU A 241 -4.95 -10.50 -3.04
C GLU A 241 -6.17 -9.71 -3.51
N ILE A 242 -6.33 -8.47 -3.05
CA ILE A 242 -7.56 -7.71 -3.29
C ILE A 242 -7.27 -6.52 -4.20
N ALA A 243 -7.82 -6.56 -5.42
CA ALA A 243 -7.75 -5.44 -6.35
C ALA A 243 -8.66 -4.30 -5.88
N ILE A 244 -8.13 -3.07 -5.96
CA ILE A 244 -8.88 -1.83 -5.77
C ILE A 244 -8.54 -0.89 -6.93
N ASP A 245 -9.17 -1.14 -8.08
CA ASP A 245 -8.74 -0.63 -9.37
C ASP A 245 -9.90 -0.25 -10.32
N GLY A 246 -11.11 -0.18 -9.78
CA GLY A 246 -12.30 0.15 -10.58
C GLY A 246 -12.64 -0.88 -11.66
N GLY A 247 -12.17 -2.13 -11.52
CA GLY A 247 -12.40 -3.22 -12.47
C GLY A 247 -11.33 -3.34 -13.57
N TYR A 248 -10.24 -2.58 -13.48
CA TYR A 248 -9.18 -2.56 -14.50
C TYR A 248 -8.56 -3.95 -14.72
N SER A 249 -8.12 -4.64 -13.67
CA SER A 249 -7.49 -5.96 -13.77
C SER A 249 -8.47 -7.08 -14.16
N ALA A 250 -9.74 -6.94 -13.79
CA ALA A 250 -10.75 -7.95 -14.09
C ALA A 250 -11.25 -7.88 -15.54
N ALA A 251 -11.44 -6.67 -16.09
CA ALA A 251 -12.15 -6.50 -17.35
C ALA A 251 -11.71 -5.29 -18.20
N GLY A 252 -10.65 -4.56 -17.83
CA GLY A 252 -10.25 -3.30 -18.47
C GLY A 252 -10.01 -3.44 -19.98
N GLY A 253 -9.35 -4.51 -20.42
CA GLY A 253 -9.10 -4.76 -21.84
C GLY A 253 -10.39 -5.06 -22.63
N LEU A 254 -11.31 -5.84 -22.06
CA LEU A 254 -12.61 -6.13 -22.68
C LEU A 254 -13.49 -4.88 -22.71
N TRP A 255 -13.49 -4.12 -21.62
CA TRP A 255 -14.18 -2.84 -21.51
C TRP A 255 -13.74 -1.85 -22.59
N LEU A 256 -12.44 -1.61 -22.70
CA LEU A 256 -11.88 -0.69 -23.69
C LEU A 256 -12.21 -1.12 -25.13
N ARG A 257 -12.04 -2.41 -25.44
CA ARG A 257 -12.39 -2.95 -26.76
C ARG A 257 -13.86 -2.71 -27.12
N ASN A 258 -14.78 -2.94 -26.21
CA ASN A 258 -16.20 -2.72 -26.44
C ASN A 258 -16.50 -1.23 -26.67
N ARG A 259 -15.92 -0.33 -25.88
CA ARG A 259 -16.06 1.12 -26.06
C ARG A 259 -15.52 1.59 -27.41
N LEU A 260 -14.35 1.11 -27.81
CA LEU A 260 -13.78 1.44 -29.12
C LEU A 260 -14.67 0.94 -30.26
N ARG A 261 -15.19 -0.27 -30.19
CA ARG A 261 -16.12 -0.80 -31.18
C ARG A 261 -17.37 0.06 -31.32
N ASP A 262 -17.98 0.45 -30.22
CA ASP A 262 -19.20 1.26 -30.22
C ASP A 262 -18.94 2.68 -30.77
N THR A 263 -17.78 3.28 -30.44
CA THR A 263 -17.34 4.56 -31.02
C THR A 263 -17.11 4.48 -32.51
N LEU A 264 -16.44 3.44 -33.00
CA LEU A 264 -16.18 3.20 -34.42
C LEU A 264 -17.49 2.94 -35.18
N ALA A 265 -18.42 2.19 -34.61
CA ALA A 265 -19.74 1.95 -35.22
C ALA A 265 -20.53 3.26 -35.35
N ALA A 266 -20.49 4.14 -34.33
CA ALA A 266 -21.19 5.42 -34.37
C ALA A 266 -20.56 6.44 -35.35
N SER A 267 -19.27 6.29 -35.68
CA SER A 267 -18.54 7.16 -36.62
C SER A 267 -18.57 6.67 -38.07
N SER A 268 -19.07 5.45 -38.33
CA SER A 268 -19.21 4.94 -39.69
C SER A 268 -20.41 5.59 -40.37
N PRO A 269 -20.24 6.27 -41.54
CA PRO A 269 -21.38 6.77 -42.30
C PRO A 269 -22.28 5.57 -42.63
N HIS A 270 -23.57 5.73 -42.46
CA HIS A 270 -24.54 4.74 -42.92
C HIS A 270 -24.35 4.52 -44.41
N SER A 271 -23.79 3.37 -44.79
CA SER A 271 -23.78 2.89 -46.20
C SER A 271 -25.16 2.46 -46.61
#